data_70266231891785e05c47792806a3fd74
#
_entry.id   70266231891785e05c47792806a3fd74
#
_cell.length_a   1.000
_cell.length_b   1.000
_cell.length_c   1.000
_cell.angle_alpha   90.00
_cell.angle_beta   90.00
_cell.angle_gamma   90.00
#
_symmetry.space_group_name_H-M   'P 1'
#
loop_
_entity.id
_entity.type
_entity.pdbx_description
1 polymer ?
#
loop_
_entity_poly.entity_id
_entity_poly.type
_entity_poly.pdbx_seq_one_letter_code
_entity_poly.pdbx_strand_id
1 'polypeptide(L)'
;MNKNKIFGILFVILGVLIMLTPSTIAPTCPAMADGKFMKCHWMGQAIKGVGGLMTVLGLVYTAICCKKQMFFALAISNVLVGIYAILLPAKLIGGCMKPEMACRAKTMPMLYILIGLYIVISIVAAILNRPCNESHQCK
;
A
#
# COMPACT_ATOMS: atom_id res chain seq x y z
N MET A 1 14.92 -18.83 -7.87
CA MET A 1 14.03 -17.65 -7.99
C MET A 1 14.80 -16.43 -7.47
N ASN A 2 14.95 -15.38 -8.26
CA ASN A 2 15.72 -14.20 -7.85
C ASN A 2 15.01 -13.49 -6.68
N LYS A 3 15.76 -13.10 -5.64
CA LYS A 3 15.23 -12.43 -4.44
C LYS A 3 14.26 -11.26 -4.79
N ASN A 4 14.56 -10.51 -5.84
CA ASN A 4 13.75 -9.39 -6.29
C ASN A 4 12.37 -9.81 -6.82
N LYS A 5 12.25 -10.98 -7.46
CA LYS A 5 10.93 -11.50 -7.89
C LYS A 5 10.04 -11.85 -6.70
N ILE A 6 10.63 -12.34 -5.61
CA ILE A 6 9.88 -12.66 -4.38
C ILE A 6 9.30 -11.37 -3.79
N PHE A 7 10.09 -10.29 -3.69
CA PHE A 7 9.61 -8.99 -3.22
C PHE A 7 8.48 -8.44 -4.11
N GLY A 8 8.63 -8.54 -5.42
CA GLY A 8 7.59 -8.09 -6.35
C GLY A 8 6.29 -8.86 -6.17
N ILE A 9 6.33 -10.18 -6.01
CA ILE A 9 5.13 -11.00 -5.75
C ILE A 9 4.50 -10.62 -4.41
N LEU A 10 5.30 -10.38 -3.36
CA LEU A 10 4.80 -9.90 -2.06
C LEU A 10 4.10 -8.55 -2.19
N PHE A 11 4.63 -7.62 -2.97
CA PHE A 11 3.99 -6.32 -3.22
C PHE A 11 2.66 -6.48 -3.93
N VAL A 12 2.56 -7.36 -4.92
CA VAL A 12 1.30 -7.65 -5.62
C VAL A 12 0.27 -8.23 -4.65
N ILE A 13 0.65 -9.23 -3.86
CA ILE A 13 -0.27 -9.88 -2.89
C ILE A 13 -0.77 -8.85 -1.88
N LEU A 14 0.11 -8.06 -1.28
CA LEU A 14 -0.26 -7.04 -0.30
C LEU A 14 -1.10 -5.92 -0.92
N GLY A 15 -0.78 -5.48 -2.13
CA GLY A 15 -1.57 -4.50 -2.87
C GLY A 15 -2.99 -4.96 -3.13
N VAL A 16 -3.17 -6.22 -3.55
CA VAL A 16 -4.48 -6.84 -3.75
C VAL A 16 -5.23 -6.97 -2.41
N LEU A 17 -4.57 -7.39 -1.33
CA LEU A 17 -5.19 -7.48 -0.01
C LEU A 17 -5.67 -6.11 0.48
N ILE A 18 -4.86 -5.06 0.31
CA ILE A 18 -5.23 -3.68 0.67
C ILE A 18 -6.43 -3.21 -0.18
N MET A 19 -6.44 -3.52 -1.47
CA MET A 19 -7.55 -3.19 -2.37
C MET A 19 -8.85 -3.89 -1.96
N LEU A 20 -8.79 -5.16 -1.55
CA LEU A 20 -9.94 -5.97 -1.16
C LEU A 20 -10.44 -5.66 0.26
N THR A 21 -9.58 -5.13 1.14
CA THR A 21 -9.94 -4.88 2.54
C THR A 21 -11.25 -4.11 2.70
N PRO A 22 -11.48 -2.95 2.04
CA PRO A 22 -12.71 -2.19 2.24
C PRO A 22 -13.94 -2.79 1.54
N SER A 23 -13.77 -3.82 0.72
CA SER A 23 -14.87 -4.45 -0.04
C SER A 23 -15.35 -5.76 0.57
N THR A 24 -14.42 -6.62 1.01
CA THR A 24 -14.71 -8.01 1.38
C THR A 24 -14.26 -8.37 2.78
N ILE A 25 -13.07 -7.92 3.19
CA ILE A 25 -12.48 -8.33 4.48
C ILE A 25 -13.09 -7.53 5.64
N ALA A 26 -13.22 -6.23 5.45
CA ALA A 26 -13.78 -5.32 6.44
C ALA A 26 -14.60 -4.24 5.74
N PRO A 27 -15.85 -4.55 5.32
CA PRO A 27 -16.66 -3.66 4.52
C PRO A 27 -16.92 -2.34 5.22
N THR A 28 -16.85 -1.25 4.45
CA THR A 28 -17.21 0.10 4.90
C THR A 28 -18.74 0.22 5.05
N CYS A 29 -19.19 1.19 5.85
CA CYS A 29 -20.62 1.40 6.12
C CYS A 29 -21.42 1.55 4.83
N PRO A 30 -22.64 0.96 4.75
CA PRO A 30 -23.54 1.13 3.62
C PRO A 30 -24.04 2.59 3.52
N ALA A 31 -24.63 2.94 2.37
CA ALA A 31 -25.27 4.24 2.19
C ALA A 31 -26.40 4.46 3.24
N MET A 32 -26.55 5.70 3.70
CA MET A 32 -27.68 6.08 4.54
C MET A 32 -29.02 6.00 3.76
N ALA A 33 -30.13 5.87 4.48
CA ALA A 33 -31.48 5.86 3.91
C ALA A 33 -31.78 7.10 3.03
N ASP A 34 -31.10 8.23 3.29
CA ASP A 34 -31.20 9.48 2.54
C ASP A 34 -30.36 9.53 1.26
N GLY A 35 -29.73 8.42 0.84
CA GLY A 35 -28.87 8.36 -0.34
C GLY A 35 -27.52 9.06 -0.19
N LYS A 36 -27.20 9.63 0.97
CA LYS A 36 -25.92 10.27 1.24
C LYS A 36 -24.88 9.23 1.68
N PHE A 37 -23.71 9.29 1.07
CA PHE A 37 -22.57 8.44 1.44
C PHE A 37 -21.81 9.04 2.61
N MET A 38 -21.48 8.22 3.60
CA MET A 38 -20.62 8.61 4.71
C MET A 38 -19.17 8.79 4.24
N LYS A 39 -18.37 9.56 5.00
CA LYS A 39 -16.94 9.78 4.72
C LYS A 39 -16.16 8.46 4.57
N CYS A 40 -16.52 7.40 5.33
CA CYS A 40 -15.91 6.08 5.24
C CYS A 40 -16.10 5.40 3.88
N HIS A 41 -17.20 5.67 3.15
CA HIS A 41 -17.37 5.17 1.79
C HIS A 41 -16.30 5.74 0.85
N TRP A 42 -16.10 7.04 0.86
CA TRP A 42 -15.09 7.72 0.06
C TRP A 42 -13.67 7.30 0.43
N MET A 43 -13.40 7.11 1.72
CA MET A 43 -12.14 6.53 2.19
C MET A 43 -11.93 5.13 1.60
N GLY A 44 -12.96 4.28 1.63
CA GLY A 44 -12.89 2.94 1.04
C GLY A 44 -12.60 2.96 -0.46
N GLN A 45 -13.19 3.87 -1.22
CA GLN A 45 -12.90 4.05 -2.65
C GLN A 45 -11.47 4.53 -2.90
N ALA A 46 -10.99 5.49 -2.11
CA ALA A 46 -9.61 5.96 -2.21
C ALA A 46 -8.60 4.86 -1.92
N ILE A 47 -8.82 4.03 -0.89
CA ILE A 47 -7.96 2.89 -0.54
C ILE A 47 -7.97 1.83 -1.66
N LYS A 48 -9.10 1.57 -2.32
CA LYS A 48 -9.14 0.69 -3.48
C LYS A 48 -8.25 1.20 -4.61
N GLY A 49 -8.32 2.49 -4.91
CA GLY A 49 -7.47 3.12 -5.92
C GLY A 49 -5.98 3.01 -5.60
N VAL A 50 -5.61 3.31 -4.36
CA VAL A 50 -4.21 3.20 -3.91
C VAL A 50 -3.73 1.75 -3.86
N GLY A 51 -4.57 0.81 -3.41
CA GLY A 51 -4.26 -0.62 -3.43
C GLY A 51 -4.04 -1.14 -4.87
N GLY A 52 -4.85 -0.67 -5.83
CA GLY A 52 -4.65 -0.93 -7.26
C GLY A 52 -3.30 -0.39 -7.76
N LEU A 53 -2.95 0.84 -7.41
CA LEU A 53 -1.65 1.43 -7.75
C LEU A 53 -0.48 0.63 -7.16
N MET A 54 -0.58 0.22 -5.89
CA MET A 54 0.41 -0.65 -5.24
C MET A 54 0.59 -1.99 -5.96
N THR A 55 -0.51 -2.58 -6.42
CA THR A 55 -0.50 -3.83 -7.20
C THR A 55 0.23 -3.64 -8.53
N VAL A 56 -0.06 -2.57 -9.25
CA VAL A 56 0.62 -2.24 -10.53
C VAL A 56 2.12 -2.01 -10.30
N LEU A 57 2.50 -1.26 -9.28
CA LEU A 57 3.92 -1.07 -8.93
C LEU A 57 4.62 -2.38 -8.58
N GLY A 58 3.95 -3.30 -7.89
CA GLY A 58 4.44 -4.64 -7.61
C GLY A 58 4.64 -5.47 -8.88
N LEU A 59 3.70 -5.39 -9.85
CA LEU A 59 3.83 -6.04 -11.15
C LEU A 59 5.02 -5.49 -11.95
N VAL A 60 5.16 -4.16 -12.00
CA VAL A 60 6.32 -3.51 -12.64
C VAL A 60 7.62 -3.96 -11.98
N TYR A 61 7.63 -4.06 -10.64
CA TYR A 61 8.80 -4.55 -9.89
C TYR A 61 9.18 -5.99 -10.27
N THR A 62 8.20 -6.88 -10.54
CA THR A 62 8.47 -8.25 -10.99
C THR A 62 8.92 -8.32 -12.45
N ALA A 63 8.42 -7.42 -13.31
CA ALA A 63 8.69 -7.41 -14.74
C ALA A 63 10.08 -6.85 -15.09
N ILE A 64 10.63 -5.96 -14.25
CA ILE A 64 11.94 -5.34 -14.50
C ILE A 64 13.05 -6.34 -14.22
N CYS A 65 13.87 -6.59 -15.25
CA CYS A 65 14.94 -7.62 -15.18
C CYS A 65 16.36 -7.08 -14.94
N CYS A 66 16.66 -5.78 -15.09
CA CYS A 66 18.01 -5.47 -15.53
C CYS A 66 18.87 -4.49 -14.72
N LYS A 67 18.36 -3.66 -13.82
CA LYS A 67 19.22 -2.67 -13.12
C LYS A 67 18.84 -2.49 -11.65
N LYS A 68 19.81 -2.68 -10.73
CA LYS A 68 19.62 -2.44 -9.28
C LYS A 68 19.09 -1.04 -8.98
N GLN A 69 19.51 -0.02 -9.72
CA GLN A 69 19.06 1.35 -9.57
C GLN A 69 17.55 1.51 -9.79
N MET A 70 16.97 0.78 -10.76
CA MET A 70 15.52 0.80 -11.00
C MET A 70 14.74 0.14 -9.85
N PHE A 71 15.24 -0.96 -9.30
CA PHE A 71 14.63 -1.60 -8.13
C PHE A 71 14.65 -0.69 -6.91
N PHE A 72 15.73 0.05 -6.70
CA PHE A 72 15.85 1.02 -5.63
C PHE A 72 14.84 2.17 -5.79
N ALA A 73 14.73 2.76 -6.99
CA ALA A 73 13.77 3.81 -7.28
C ALA A 73 12.31 3.36 -7.08
N LEU A 74 11.97 2.15 -7.54
CA LEU A 74 10.64 1.57 -7.35
C LEU A 74 10.36 1.28 -5.87
N ALA A 75 11.35 0.80 -5.12
CA ALA A 75 11.16 0.57 -3.68
C ALA A 75 10.89 1.87 -2.93
N ILE A 76 11.57 2.98 -3.26
CA ILE A 76 11.30 4.30 -2.70
C ILE A 76 9.88 4.76 -3.08
N SER A 77 9.48 4.60 -4.34
CA SER A 77 8.12 4.94 -4.79
C SER A 77 7.06 4.16 -3.99
N ASN A 78 7.29 2.88 -3.73
CA ASN A 78 6.40 2.06 -2.90
C ASN A 78 6.32 2.57 -1.46
N VAL A 79 7.43 3.01 -0.86
CA VAL A 79 7.42 3.63 0.47
C VAL A 79 6.56 4.90 0.48
N LEU A 80 6.73 5.79 -0.51
CA LEU A 80 5.96 7.04 -0.60
C LEU A 80 4.46 6.77 -0.77
N VAL A 81 4.09 5.84 -1.63
CA VAL A 81 2.69 5.43 -1.81
C VAL A 81 2.13 4.80 -0.52
N GLY A 82 2.93 4.01 0.20
CA GLY A 82 2.55 3.45 1.50
C GLY A 82 2.29 4.53 2.55
N ILE A 83 3.15 5.54 2.65
CA ILE A 83 2.95 6.69 3.55
C ILE A 83 1.67 7.43 3.18
N TYR A 84 1.45 7.69 1.90
CA TYR A 84 0.22 8.33 1.42
C TYR A 84 -1.02 7.51 1.80
N ALA A 85 -0.95 6.19 1.65
CA ALA A 85 -2.04 5.27 2.03
C ALA A 85 -2.40 5.34 3.52
N ILE A 86 -1.42 5.56 4.42
CA ILE A 86 -1.68 5.76 5.86
C ILE A 86 -2.34 7.13 6.11
N LEU A 87 -1.93 8.16 5.40
CA LEU A 87 -2.47 9.50 5.57
C LEU A 87 -3.95 9.61 5.16
N LEU A 88 -4.41 8.79 4.23
CA LEU A 88 -5.81 8.76 3.79
C LEU A 88 -6.79 8.53 4.95
N PRO A 89 -6.71 7.43 5.71
CA PRO A 89 -7.61 7.19 6.83
C PRO A 89 -7.27 8.06 8.06
N ALA A 90 -6.00 8.50 8.23
CA ALA A 90 -5.56 9.23 9.40
C ALA A 90 -6.02 10.70 9.40
N LYS A 91 -5.83 11.41 8.28
CA LYS A 91 -6.05 12.86 8.22
C LYS A 91 -6.80 13.35 6.98
N LEU A 92 -6.59 12.74 5.81
CA LEU A 92 -7.13 13.27 4.54
C LEU A 92 -8.65 13.12 4.45
N ILE A 93 -9.17 11.96 4.71
CA ILE A 93 -10.62 11.67 4.62
C ILE A 93 -11.18 11.40 6.01
N GLY A 94 -10.39 10.73 6.85
CA GLY A 94 -10.79 10.31 8.20
C GLY A 94 -11.79 9.15 8.18
N GLY A 95 -12.05 8.61 9.35
CA GLY A 95 -13.04 7.56 9.56
C GLY A 95 -14.35 8.08 10.11
N CYS A 96 -15.28 7.18 10.42
CA CYS A 96 -16.54 7.49 11.08
C CYS A 96 -16.33 8.16 12.45
N MET A 97 -17.20 9.12 12.78
CA MET A 97 -17.09 9.88 14.03
C MET A 97 -17.32 9.01 15.28
N LYS A 98 -18.17 7.97 15.17
CA LYS A 98 -18.49 7.09 16.31
C LYS A 98 -17.50 5.93 16.39
N PRO A 99 -16.88 5.67 17.57
CA PRO A 99 -15.89 4.60 17.75
C PRO A 99 -16.47 3.19 17.58
N GLU A 100 -17.79 3.01 17.79
CA GLU A 100 -18.48 1.72 17.74
C GLU A 100 -18.78 1.25 16.31
N MET A 101 -18.56 2.08 15.30
CA MET A 101 -18.83 1.69 13.90
C MET A 101 -17.79 0.68 13.40
N ALA A 102 -18.26 -0.33 12.66
CA ALA A 102 -17.43 -1.41 12.10
C ALA A 102 -16.21 -0.92 11.32
N CYS A 103 -16.34 0.20 10.61
CA CYS A 103 -15.24 0.85 9.88
C CYS A 103 -14.08 1.22 10.81
N ARG A 104 -14.35 1.82 11.98
CA ARG A 104 -13.31 2.26 12.91
C ARG A 104 -12.76 1.11 13.74
N ALA A 105 -13.63 0.16 14.13
CA ALA A 105 -13.24 -0.96 14.99
C ALA A 105 -12.48 -2.07 14.24
N LYS A 106 -12.80 -2.31 12.97
CA LYS A 106 -12.23 -3.43 12.20
C LYS A 106 -11.41 -2.97 11.00
N THR A 107 -11.95 -2.08 10.16
CA THR A 107 -11.30 -1.69 8.88
C THR A 107 -10.03 -0.90 9.11
N MET A 108 -10.04 0.08 10.02
CA MET A 108 -8.87 0.92 10.27
C MET A 108 -7.66 0.15 10.80
N PRO A 109 -7.74 -0.65 11.90
CA PRO A 109 -6.58 -1.35 12.42
C PRO A 109 -6.03 -2.34 11.39
N MET A 110 -6.91 -3.03 10.65
CA MET A 110 -6.50 -3.96 9.59
C MET A 110 -5.72 -3.26 8.48
N LEU A 111 -6.20 -2.10 8.02
CA LEU A 111 -5.51 -1.28 7.02
C LEU A 111 -4.14 -0.81 7.52
N TYR A 112 -4.04 -0.31 8.75
CA TYR A 112 -2.76 0.14 9.30
C TYR A 112 -1.73 -0.98 9.40
N ILE A 113 -2.15 -2.19 9.77
CA ILE A 113 -1.28 -3.36 9.83
C ILE A 113 -0.79 -3.73 8.42
N LEU A 114 -1.69 -3.85 7.44
CA LEU A 114 -1.33 -4.23 6.07
C LEU A 114 -0.42 -3.19 5.40
N ILE A 115 -0.75 -1.91 5.54
CA ILE A 115 0.05 -0.82 4.95
C ILE A 115 1.40 -0.71 5.68
N GLY A 116 1.42 -0.86 7.00
CA GLY A 116 2.66 -0.89 7.79
C GLY A 116 3.59 -2.01 7.34
N LEU A 117 3.06 -3.22 7.16
CA LEU A 117 3.82 -4.36 6.64
C LEU A 117 4.35 -4.08 5.22
N TYR A 118 3.53 -3.49 4.36
CA TYR A 118 3.93 -3.09 3.01
C TYR A 118 5.11 -2.11 3.02
N ILE A 119 5.07 -1.10 3.90
CA ILE A 119 6.15 -0.11 4.04
C ILE A 119 7.44 -0.79 4.54
N VAL A 120 7.36 -1.66 5.54
CA VAL A 120 8.53 -2.37 6.08
C VAL A 120 9.19 -3.21 4.97
N ILE A 121 8.42 -3.98 4.21
CA ILE A 121 8.94 -4.77 3.10
C ILE A 121 9.55 -3.86 2.02
N SER A 122 8.95 -2.70 1.74
CA SER A 122 9.48 -1.72 0.78
C SER A 122 10.82 -1.14 1.24
N ILE A 123 10.97 -0.84 2.52
CA ILE A 123 12.24 -0.35 3.10
C ILE A 123 13.31 -1.43 3.01
N VAL A 124 12.99 -2.67 3.36
CA VAL A 124 13.93 -3.80 3.26
C VAL A 124 14.36 -4.00 1.81
N ALA A 125 13.43 -3.97 0.86
CA ALA A 125 13.74 -4.05 -0.57
C ALA A 125 14.64 -2.90 -1.03
N ALA A 126 14.41 -1.68 -0.55
CA ALA A 126 15.26 -0.51 -0.86
C ALA A 126 16.69 -0.68 -0.32
N ILE A 127 16.84 -1.16 0.92
CA ILE A 127 18.15 -1.38 1.53
C ILE A 127 18.95 -2.45 0.77
N LEU A 128 18.30 -3.55 0.41
CA LEU A 128 18.93 -4.65 -0.33
C LEU A 128 19.33 -4.28 -1.76
N ASN A 129 18.62 -3.33 -2.37
CA ASN A 129 18.85 -2.88 -3.75
C ASN A 129 19.55 -1.50 -3.81
N ARG A 130 20.19 -1.03 -2.73
CA ARG A 130 20.95 0.21 -2.79
C ARG A 130 21.98 0.13 -3.92
N PRO A 131 22.03 1.12 -4.81
CA PRO A 131 23.12 1.23 -5.77
C PRO A 131 24.39 1.49 -4.99
N CYS A 132 25.45 0.72 -5.26
CA CYS A 132 26.78 1.08 -4.79
C CYS A 132 27.10 2.46 -5.37
N ASN A 133 27.48 3.39 -4.49
CA ASN A 133 27.84 4.74 -4.89
C ASN A 133 29.11 4.63 -5.75
N GLU A 134 29.00 4.93 -7.03
CA GLU A 134 30.08 4.82 -8.05
C GLU A 134 31.17 5.88 -7.88
N SER A 135 31.32 6.48 -6.69
CA SER A 135 32.40 7.44 -6.45
C SER A 135 33.71 6.84 -5.96
N HIS A 136 33.75 5.55 -5.57
CA HIS A 136 35.01 4.86 -5.21
C HIS A 136 34.89 3.36 -5.42
N GLN A 137 35.56 2.85 -6.46
CA GLN A 137 35.90 1.46 -6.78
C GLN A 137 35.10 0.76 -7.88
N CYS A 138 35.37 1.15 -9.11
CA CYS A 138 35.62 0.17 -10.18
C CYS A 138 37.13 0.20 -10.49
N LYS A 139 37.89 -0.64 -9.83
CA LYS A 139 39.22 -1.08 -10.26
C LYS A 139 39.20 -2.58 -10.30
#